data_63655b5d38070292aafc321e839d0c95
#
_entry.id   63655b5d38070292aafc321e839d0c95
#
_cell.length_a   1.000
_cell.length_b   1.000
_cell.length_c   1.000
_cell.angle_alpha   90.00
_cell.angle_beta   90.00
_cell.angle_gamma   90.00
#
_symmetry.space_group_name_H-M   'P 1'
#
loop_
_entity.id
_entity.type
_entity.pdbx_description
1 polymer ?
#
loop_
_entity_poly.entity_id
_entity_poly.type
_entity_poly.pdbx_seq_one_letter_code
_entity_poly.pdbx_strand_id
1 'polypeptide(L)'
;MRMRTPRLPVTRRQFARLLGGAGLACALPRIRAATTVGGPIVFQNTAPANGLDFVLHNDAAGRKYQVETVLGGLGVIDFDGDGWPDLYCVNGAALPSLEKSNPRFLNRLYRNNRDGTFTDVTQKAGVQGRGYDMGVAVGDYNNDGHEDLLILGVHGNTLYRNNGYGTFSDVTEAAGLNVQASGHKLWSVAAAWIDYDNDGYLDLIVSNYCDWTPGEDPVCGGLDPSERAYCHPDKYRAEPVQVFHNNGDGTFTEVSAKAGLGNLLGKGMGIAVADYDGDGLPDVFIANDNDRNMLIHNLGGGKMKEIGMQAGIAYNGDGRQISGMGADFRDFNGDGLPDILMTGLKNETFELFRNNGKGSFDDASANSGVLALSRPWNGWSCGLVDLDNDGLLDIFIACGGLDTNEPQPNRVLRNLGARFVDVSAGAGPDFAIPRVHRGVAFADFDNDGRIDAAVSSINGPVELWMNRTPMRHWLQLKLKGTHSNVSALGAKVICHGSESAQVAFVANSTGYACTSDLRVHFGLGEDRKVFLEIHWPSGIFQQIKDVACDQLLVIEESKSSSH
;
A
#
# COMPACT_ATOMS: atom_id res chain seq x y z
N MET A 1 68.76 -15.52 28.81
CA MET A 1 69.31 -14.43 27.96
C MET A 1 68.12 -13.77 27.23
N ARG A 2 67.60 -12.64 27.78
CA ARG A 2 66.44 -11.93 27.26
C ARG A 2 66.95 -10.78 26.40
N MET A 3 66.62 -10.78 25.10
CA MET A 3 66.85 -9.62 24.27
C MET A 3 65.60 -8.71 24.29
N ARG A 4 65.81 -7.46 24.68
CA ARG A 4 64.83 -6.37 24.62
C ARG A 4 65.04 -5.66 23.28
N THR A 5 63.92 -5.49 22.52
CA THR A 5 63.87 -4.59 21.38
C THR A 5 63.34 -3.20 21.82
N PRO A 6 63.93 -2.08 21.39
CA PRO A 6 63.47 -0.75 21.79
C PRO A 6 62.28 -0.29 20.92
N ARG A 7 61.23 0.23 21.59
CA ARG A 7 60.11 0.95 20.97
C ARG A 7 60.50 2.43 20.86
N LEU A 8 60.46 2.98 19.64
CA LEU A 8 60.53 4.42 19.40
C LEU A 8 59.08 4.99 19.38
N PRO A 9 58.79 6.12 20.03
CA PRO A 9 57.46 6.72 20.03
C PRO A 9 57.28 7.57 18.73
N VAL A 10 56.26 7.24 17.94
CA VAL A 10 55.80 8.04 16.82
C VAL A 10 54.85 9.12 17.35
N THR A 11 55.22 10.40 17.15
CA THR A 11 54.43 11.53 17.60
C THR A 11 53.29 11.85 16.61
N ARG A 12 52.14 12.34 17.13
CA ARG A 12 50.94 12.71 16.38
C ARG A 12 51.17 13.62 15.16
N ARG A 13 52.29 14.28 15.03
CA ARG A 13 52.64 15.16 13.91
C ARG A 13 53.20 14.45 12.67
N GLN A 14 53.66 13.22 12.78
CA GLN A 14 54.18 12.43 11.66
C GLN A 14 53.14 11.61 10.91
N PHE A 15 51.98 11.39 11.51
CA PHE A 15 50.84 10.69 10.86
C PHE A 15 50.08 11.57 9.84
N ALA A 16 50.24 12.88 9.90
CA ALA A 16 49.52 13.85 9.06
C ALA A 16 50.16 14.16 7.70
N ARG A 17 51.30 13.55 7.34
CA ARG A 17 52.04 13.85 6.10
C ARG A 17 52.10 12.74 5.05
N LEU A 18 51.38 11.62 5.25
CA LEU A 18 51.39 10.48 4.31
C LEU A 18 50.04 10.22 3.60
N LEU A 19 49.11 11.16 3.61
CA LEU A 19 47.84 11.09 2.85
C LEU A 19 47.73 12.31 1.92
N GLY A 20 48.67 12.42 1.03
CA GLY A 20 48.64 13.38 -0.08
C GLY A 20 48.63 12.63 -1.41
N GLY A 21 47.46 12.53 -2.08
CA GLY A 21 47.42 12.20 -3.49
C GLY A 21 46.61 11.00 -3.88
N ALA A 22 45.28 11.15 -3.95
CA ALA A 22 44.39 10.60 -4.98
C ALA A 22 42.96 11.10 -4.67
N GLY A 23 42.55 12.16 -5.31
CA GLY A 23 41.19 12.69 -5.18
C GLY A 23 40.23 11.83 -5.98
N LEU A 24 39.57 10.88 -5.33
CA LEU A 24 38.24 10.45 -5.73
C LEU A 24 37.25 11.35 -4.97
N ALA A 25 36.59 12.26 -5.67
CA ALA A 25 35.46 13.01 -5.18
C ALA A 25 34.28 12.06 -5.09
N CYS A 26 34.13 11.34 -3.95
CA CYS A 26 32.84 10.80 -3.54
C CYS A 26 31.95 12.01 -3.25
N ALA A 27 31.00 12.28 -4.10
CA ALA A 27 29.92 13.21 -3.80
C ALA A 27 29.12 12.59 -2.65
N LEU A 28 29.38 13.06 -1.44
CA LEU A 28 28.49 12.81 -0.30
C LEU A 28 27.13 13.42 -0.65
N PRO A 29 26.02 12.71 -0.51
CA PRO A 29 24.71 13.31 -0.65
C PRO A 29 24.63 14.51 0.30
N ARG A 30 24.33 15.68 -0.22
CA ARG A 30 24.10 16.88 0.57
C ARG A 30 22.86 16.62 1.43
N ILE A 31 23.04 16.42 2.71
CA ILE A 31 21.94 16.46 3.69
C ILE A 31 21.29 17.83 3.51
N ARG A 32 20.04 17.80 3.07
CA ARG A 32 19.22 19.01 2.91
C ARG A 32 19.17 19.73 4.26
N ALA A 33 19.71 20.91 4.33
CA ALA A 33 19.50 21.78 5.50
C ALA A 33 18.02 22.10 5.54
N ALA A 34 17.36 21.82 6.66
CA ALA A 34 15.95 22.12 6.89
C ALA A 34 15.70 23.60 6.60
N THR A 35 15.25 23.90 5.40
CA THR A 35 14.76 25.21 5.03
C THR A 35 13.26 25.26 5.34
N THR A 36 12.89 26.12 6.28
CA THR A 36 11.53 26.58 6.62
C THR A 36 10.53 25.46 6.85
N VAL A 37 10.04 25.39 8.08
CA VAL A 37 8.84 24.67 8.45
C VAL A 37 7.76 25.04 7.42
N GLY A 38 7.43 24.13 6.51
CA GLY A 38 6.36 24.34 5.54
C GLY A 38 5.05 24.60 6.25
N GLY A 39 4.03 25.10 5.52
CA GLY A 39 2.72 25.35 6.05
C GLY A 39 2.09 24.11 6.70
N PRO A 40 0.98 24.26 7.43
CA PRO A 40 0.29 23.12 8.04
C PRO A 40 -0.27 22.20 6.94
N ILE A 41 -0.15 20.88 7.12
CA ILE A 41 -0.95 19.90 6.37
C ILE A 41 -2.38 20.00 6.91
N VAL A 42 -3.35 20.26 6.02
CA VAL A 42 -4.74 20.54 6.40
C VAL A 42 -5.69 19.68 5.58
N PHE A 43 -6.63 19.03 6.26
CA PHE A 43 -7.69 18.23 5.65
C PHE A 43 -9.08 18.76 6.03
N GLN A 44 -10.04 18.52 5.16
CA GLN A 44 -11.46 18.74 5.38
C GLN A 44 -12.23 17.47 5.02
N ASN A 45 -12.98 16.92 5.97
CA ASN A 45 -13.89 15.82 5.67
C ASN A 45 -15.14 16.35 4.95
N THR A 46 -15.41 15.87 3.75
CA THR A 46 -16.57 16.27 2.94
C THR A 46 -17.70 15.24 2.97
N ALA A 47 -17.42 14.00 3.37
CA ALA A 47 -18.43 12.96 3.50
C ALA A 47 -19.19 13.10 4.86
N PRO A 48 -20.48 12.74 4.94
CA PRO A 48 -21.32 12.22 3.85
C PRO A 48 -22.04 13.32 3.04
N ALA A 49 -21.81 14.60 3.34
CA ALA A 49 -22.53 15.70 2.71
C ALA A 49 -22.36 15.77 1.19
N ASN A 50 -21.30 15.17 0.64
CA ASN A 50 -20.99 15.09 -0.77
C ASN A 50 -21.63 13.89 -1.50
N GLY A 51 -22.49 13.11 -0.84
CA GLY A 51 -23.14 11.91 -1.42
C GLY A 51 -22.46 10.58 -1.11
N LEU A 52 -21.30 10.57 -0.45
CA LEU A 52 -20.65 9.36 0.06
C LEU A 52 -21.27 8.96 1.41
N ASP A 53 -22.39 8.25 1.37
CA ASP A 53 -23.16 7.85 2.55
C ASP A 53 -22.90 6.41 3.02
N PHE A 54 -21.85 5.78 2.50
CA PHE A 54 -21.46 4.41 2.84
C PHE A 54 -21.17 4.25 4.33
N VAL A 55 -21.69 3.16 4.91
CA VAL A 55 -21.38 2.72 6.27
C VAL A 55 -20.86 1.28 6.23
N LEU A 56 -19.68 1.08 6.80
CA LEU A 56 -19.06 -0.23 6.91
C LEU A 56 -19.67 -1.04 8.07
N HIS A 57 -20.39 -2.10 7.75
CA HIS A 57 -21.07 -2.96 8.75
C HIS A 57 -20.36 -4.29 8.93
N ASN A 58 -19.94 -4.61 10.15
CA ASN A 58 -19.30 -5.89 10.49
C ASN A 58 -20.24 -6.94 11.10
N ASP A 59 -21.50 -6.60 11.31
CA ASP A 59 -22.53 -7.45 11.96
C ASP A 59 -22.12 -8.05 13.32
N ALA A 60 -21.28 -7.35 14.07
CA ALA A 60 -20.78 -7.81 15.35
C ALA A 60 -21.92 -8.12 16.32
N ALA A 61 -21.97 -9.35 16.80
CA ALA A 61 -23.01 -9.86 17.69
C ALA A 61 -22.38 -10.63 18.85
N GLY A 62 -21.99 -10.01 19.92
CA GLY A 62 -21.55 -10.63 21.20
C GLY A 62 -20.75 -11.95 21.18
N ARG A 63 -20.69 -12.65 20.04
CA ARG A 63 -19.90 -13.86 19.81
C ARG A 63 -18.41 -13.55 19.70
N LYS A 64 -18.06 -12.33 19.24
CA LYS A 64 -16.68 -11.89 19.02
C LYS A 64 -15.94 -12.77 18.00
N TYR A 65 -16.55 -12.97 16.82
CA TYR A 65 -15.88 -13.62 15.70
C TYR A 65 -14.68 -12.79 15.21
N GLN A 66 -13.55 -13.45 14.90
CA GLN A 66 -12.35 -12.77 14.43
C GLN A 66 -12.62 -11.89 13.21
N VAL A 67 -13.47 -12.33 12.32
CA VAL A 67 -13.85 -11.62 11.08
C VAL A 67 -14.43 -10.22 11.34
N GLU A 68 -15.05 -9.99 12.50
CA GLU A 68 -15.65 -8.70 12.85
C GLU A 68 -14.65 -7.56 12.99
N THR A 69 -13.35 -7.86 13.16
CA THR A 69 -12.32 -6.87 13.46
C THR A 69 -11.54 -6.37 12.25
N VAL A 70 -11.51 -7.15 11.16
CA VAL A 70 -10.49 -7.02 10.09
C VAL A 70 -11.01 -6.55 8.72
N LEU A 71 -12.30 -6.24 8.55
CA LEU A 71 -12.82 -5.71 7.29
C LEU A 71 -12.51 -4.21 7.13
N GLY A 72 -12.42 -3.70 5.89
CA GLY A 72 -12.20 -2.25 5.73
C GLY A 72 -11.73 -1.79 4.36
N GLY A 73 -11.65 -2.66 3.36
CA GLY A 73 -11.08 -2.34 2.05
C GLY A 73 -11.79 -1.23 1.29
N LEU A 74 -10.99 -0.38 0.66
CA LEU A 74 -11.39 0.69 -0.26
C LEU A 74 -10.57 0.58 -1.55
N GLY A 75 -11.21 0.79 -2.70
CA GLY A 75 -10.54 0.82 -4.00
C GLY A 75 -10.81 2.12 -4.72
N VAL A 76 -9.75 2.81 -5.12
CA VAL A 76 -9.82 3.90 -6.08
C VAL A 76 -9.82 3.30 -7.48
N ILE A 77 -10.73 3.73 -8.32
CA ILE A 77 -10.91 3.25 -9.69
C ILE A 77 -11.45 4.36 -10.58
N ASP A 78 -10.97 4.45 -11.82
CA ASP A 78 -11.57 5.28 -12.89
C ASP A 78 -12.45 4.36 -13.77
N PHE A 79 -13.63 3.93 -13.21
CA PHE A 79 -14.39 2.83 -13.83
C PHE A 79 -15.08 3.18 -15.15
N ASP A 80 -15.34 4.46 -15.42
CA ASP A 80 -15.94 4.92 -16.66
C ASP A 80 -14.94 5.62 -17.60
N GLY A 81 -13.65 5.65 -17.24
CA GLY A 81 -12.55 6.15 -18.07
C GLY A 81 -12.57 7.65 -18.27
N ASP A 82 -13.19 8.41 -17.36
CA ASP A 82 -13.39 9.84 -17.50
C ASP A 82 -12.27 10.70 -16.92
N GLY A 83 -11.25 10.05 -16.29
CA GLY A 83 -10.07 10.68 -15.71
C GLY A 83 -10.29 11.23 -14.29
N TRP A 84 -11.42 10.91 -13.65
CA TRP A 84 -11.69 11.27 -12.27
C TRP A 84 -11.77 10.02 -11.39
N PRO A 85 -11.07 10.02 -10.25
CA PRO A 85 -11.10 8.87 -9.38
C PRO A 85 -12.48 8.63 -8.77
N ASP A 86 -12.99 7.41 -8.92
CA ASP A 86 -14.19 6.90 -8.28
C ASP A 86 -13.80 6.09 -7.06
N LEU A 87 -14.79 5.72 -6.22
CA LEU A 87 -14.52 4.99 -4.99
C LEU A 87 -15.38 3.73 -4.88
N TYR A 88 -14.73 2.58 -4.72
CA TYR A 88 -15.36 1.32 -4.35
C TYR A 88 -15.13 1.00 -2.88
N CYS A 89 -16.22 0.64 -2.16
CA CYS A 89 -16.19 0.32 -0.73
C CYS A 89 -16.70 -1.10 -0.51
N VAL A 90 -15.89 -1.96 0.11
CA VAL A 90 -16.33 -3.32 0.49
C VAL A 90 -17.06 -3.32 1.82
N ASN A 91 -17.94 -4.28 2.04
CA ASN A 91 -18.76 -4.38 3.25
C ASN A 91 -18.82 -5.82 3.78
N GLY A 92 -19.11 -5.97 5.05
CA GLY A 92 -19.36 -7.26 5.68
C GLY A 92 -20.62 -7.94 5.16
N ALA A 93 -21.05 -8.95 5.88
CA ALA A 93 -22.26 -9.72 5.62
C ALA A 93 -22.88 -10.18 6.94
N ALA A 94 -24.05 -10.81 6.88
CA ALA A 94 -24.69 -11.36 8.07
C ALA A 94 -23.87 -12.50 8.67
N LEU A 95 -23.68 -12.49 9.98
CA LEU A 95 -23.02 -13.55 10.72
C LEU A 95 -24.05 -14.47 11.40
N PRO A 96 -23.85 -15.79 11.41
CA PRO A 96 -22.69 -16.53 10.89
C PRO A 96 -22.83 -17.00 9.43
N SER A 97 -23.85 -16.59 8.68
CA SER A 97 -24.13 -17.11 7.33
C SER A 97 -23.15 -16.64 6.27
N LEU A 98 -22.46 -15.53 6.49
CA LEU A 98 -21.59 -14.84 5.53
C LEU A 98 -22.32 -14.37 4.27
N GLU A 99 -23.63 -14.14 4.35
CA GLU A 99 -24.46 -13.73 3.21
C GLU A 99 -24.85 -12.26 3.30
N LYS A 100 -24.89 -11.57 2.16
CA LYS A 100 -25.41 -10.19 2.04
C LYS A 100 -26.95 -10.17 2.08
N SER A 101 -27.53 -10.72 3.15
CA SER A 101 -28.96 -10.89 3.33
C SER A 101 -29.74 -9.58 3.57
N ASN A 102 -29.05 -8.47 3.76
CA ASN A 102 -29.64 -7.15 3.99
C ASN A 102 -28.94 -6.10 3.13
N PRO A 103 -29.65 -5.13 2.51
CA PRO A 103 -29.06 -4.06 1.72
C PRO A 103 -27.96 -3.26 2.42
N ARG A 104 -27.97 -3.18 3.76
CA ARG A 104 -26.90 -2.51 4.53
C ARG A 104 -25.52 -3.14 4.37
N PHE A 105 -25.45 -4.42 3.98
CA PHE A 105 -24.20 -5.16 3.79
C PHE A 105 -23.66 -5.09 2.36
N LEU A 106 -24.39 -4.49 1.41
CA LEU A 106 -23.93 -4.41 0.05
C LEU A 106 -22.68 -3.54 -0.04
N ASN A 107 -21.72 -3.95 -0.88
CA ASN A 107 -20.64 -3.09 -1.30
C ASN A 107 -21.19 -1.89 -2.06
N ARG A 108 -20.41 -0.83 -2.24
CA ARG A 108 -20.82 0.36 -2.96
C ARG A 108 -19.76 0.80 -3.96
N LEU A 109 -20.21 1.21 -5.14
CA LEU A 109 -19.43 1.94 -6.13
C LEU A 109 -20.01 3.35 -6.26
N TYR A 110 -19.19 4.34 -5.96
CA TYR A 110 -19.54 5.75 -6.05
C TYR A 110 -18.82 6.40 -7.22
N ARG A 111 -19.61 6.93 -8.16
CA ARG A 111 -19.10 7.73 -9.26
C ARG A 111 -18.80 9.14 -8.80
N ASN A 112 -17.64 9.67 -9.14
CA ASN A 112 -17.28 11.07 -8.96
C ASN A 112 -17.97 11.93 -10.02
N ASN A 113 -18.76 12.91 -9.58
CA ASN A 113 -19.52 13.79 -10.47
C ASN A 113 -18.71 14.99 -11.00
N ARG A 114 -17.39 15.08 -10.66
CA ARG A 114 -16.46 16.16 -11.06
C ARG A 114 -16.80 17.55 -10.46
N ASP A 115 -17.69 17.61 -9.51
CA ASP A 115 -18.12 18.84 -8.81
C ASP A 115 -17.94 18.73 -7.29
N GLY A 116 -17.17 17.73 -6.84
CA GLY A 116 -16.95 17.41 -5.44
C GLY A 116 -18.06 16.56 -4.81
N THR A 117 -19.05 16.12 -5.61
CA THR A 117 -20.11 15.21 -5.18
C THR A 117 -19.95 13.82 -5.79
N PHE A 118 -20.62 12.83 -5.19
CA PHE A 118 -20.59 11.44 -5.62
C PHE A 118 -22.00 10.87 -5.78
N THR A 119 -22.15 9.90 -6.68
CA THR A 119 -23.42 9.20 -6.94
C THR A 119 -23.23 7.69 -6.78
N ASP A 120 -24.03 7.04 -5.94
CA ASP A 120 -24.07 5.57 -5.84
C ASP A 120 -24.58 4.96 -7.16
N VAL A 121 -23.72 4.24 -7.84
CA VAL A 121 -24.00 3.54 -9.09
C VAL A 121 -23.95 2.02 -8.97
N THR A 122 -23.84 1.50 -7.76
CA THR A 122 -23.62 0.09 -7.43
C THR A 122 -24.57 -0.86 -8.12
N GLN A 123 -25.86 -0.57 -8.04
CA GLN A 123 -26.89 -1.44 -8.63
C GLN A 123 -26.83 -1.44 -10.15
N LYS A 124 -26.60 -0.27 -10.75
CA LYS A 124 -26.46 -0.13 -12.21
C LYS A 124 -25.20 -0.83 -12.70
N ALA A 125 -24.11 -0.69 -11.97
CA ALA A 125 -22.82 -1.31 -12.28
C ALA A 125 -22.81 -2.83 -12.06
N GLY A 126 -23.65 -3.37 -11.16
CA GLY A 126 -23.73 -4.81 -10.89
C GLY A 126 -22.69 -5.34 -9.93
N VAL A 127 -22.17 -4.50 -9.01
CA VAL A 127 -20.99 -4.80 -8.17
C VAL A 127 -21.30 -4.81 -6.65
N GLN A 128 -22.47 -5.34 -6.27
CA GLN A 128 -22.93 -5.32 -4.87
C GLN A 128 -22.13 -6.22 -3.91
N GLY A 129 -21.21 -7.07 -4.41
CA GLY A 129 -20.50 -8.07 -3.63
C GLY A 129 -21.35 -9.32 -3.35
N ARG A 130 -20.72 -10.36 -2.82
CA ARG A 130 -21.41 -11.67 -2.60
C ARG A 130 -21.34 -12.18 -1.17
N GLY A 131 -20.21 -12.00 -0.49
CA GLY A 131 -19.93 -12.58 0.81
C GLY A 131 -19.53 -11.55 1.86
N TYR A 132 -18.81 -12.00 2.86
CA TYR A 132 -18.18 -11.13 3.83
C TYR A 132 -16.87 -10.64 3.22
N ASP A 133 -16.93 -9.45 2.60
CA ASP A 133 -15.83 -8.91 1.81
C ASP A 133 -14.84 -8.12 2.69
N MET A 134 -13.55 -8.26 2.41
CA MET A 134 -12.44 -7.73 3.21
C MET A 134 -11.69 -6.61 2.51
N GLY A 135 -11.25 -6.88 1.29
CA GLY A 135 -10.37 -6.03 0.52
C GLY A 135 -10.75 -5.93 -0.94
N VAL A 136 -10.06 -5.07 -1.64
CA VAL A 136 -10.21 -4.88 -3.08
C VAL A 136 -8.86 -4.63 -3.74
N ALA A 137 -8.65 -5.21 -4.92
CA ALA A 137 -7.53 -4.92 -5.80
C ALA A 137 -8.06 -4.46 -7.16
N VAL A 138 -7.61 -3.29 -7.62
CA VAL A 138 -8.01 -2.67 -8.88
C VAL A 138 -6.89 -2.86 -9.91
N GLY A 139 -7.21 -3.27 -11.14
CA GLY A 139 -6.25 -3.42 -12.22
C GLY A 139 -6.92 -3.87 -13.52
N ASP A 140 -6.34 -3.52 -14.66
CA ASP A 140 -6.77 -3.98 -15.99
C ASP A 140 -6.10 -5.33 -16.30
N TYR A 141 -6.72 -6.43 -15.84
CA TYR A 141 -6.10 -7.76 -15.96
C TYR A 141 -6.14 -8.32 -17.38
N ASN A 142 -7.05 -7.83 -18.22
CA ASN A 142 -7.24 -8.34 -19.58
C ASN A 142 -6.69 -7.40 -20.68
N ASN A 143 -6.03 -6.30 -20.27
CA ASN A 143 -5.43 -5.30 -21.15
C ASN A 143 -6.43 -4.66 -22.13
N ASP A 144 -7.71 -4.50 -21.74
CA ASP A 144 -8.73 -3.88 -22.59
C ASP A 144 -8.84 -2.34 -22.40
N GLY A 145 -8.07 -1.79 -21.49
CA GLY A 145 -8.01 -0.36 -21.15
C GLY A 145 -9.04 0.08 -20.12
N HIS A 146 -9.75 -0.85 -19.49
CA HIS A 146 -10.70 -0.61 -18.42
C HIS A 146 -10.25 -1.30 -17.13
N GLU A 147 -10.26 -0.56 -16.02
CA GLU A 147 -9.89 -1.11 -14.73
C GLU A 147 -10.97 -2.06 -14.20
N ASP A 148 -10.53 -3.23 -13.75
CA ASP A 148 -11.36 -4.30 -13.19
C ASP A 148 -11.29 -4.32 -11.66
N LEU A 149 -12.23 -5.04 -11.01
CA LEU A 149 -12.31 -5.15 -9.55
C LEU A 149 -12.14 -6.60 -9.11
N LEU A 150 -11.10 -6.89 -8.35
CA LEU A 150 -11.01 -8.13 -7.58
C LEU A 150 -11.41 -7.85 -6.14
N ILE A 151 -12.50 -8.44 -5.69
CA ILE A 151 -12.99 -8.36 -4.32
C ILE A 151 -12.48 -9.58 -3.55
N LEU A 152 -11.81 -9.34 -2.44
CA LEU A 152 -11.26 -10.35 -1.55
C LEU A 152 -12.21 -10.56 -0.38
N GLY A 153 -12.42 -11.79 0.03
CA GLY A 153 -13.38 -12.07 1.07
C GLY A 153 -13.14 -13.37 1.84
N VAL A 154 -13.97 -13.57 2.82
CA VAL A 154 -14.00 -14.80 3.60
C VAL A 154 -14.67 -15.90 2.79
N HIS A 155 -13.92 -16.96 2.52
CA HIS A 155 -14.37 -18.16 1.80
C HIS A 155 -14.69 -17.95 0.31
N GLY A 156 -14.18 -16.87 -0.30
CA GLY A 156 -14.31 -16.68 -1.74
C GLY A 156 -13.95 -15.25 -2.17
N ASN A 157 -13.33 -15.16 -3.32
CA ASN A 157 -13.03 -13.91 -4.00
C ASN A 157 -14.02 -13.71 -5.15
N THR A 158 -14.17 -12.48 -5.64
CA THR A 158 -15.02 -12.18 -6.80
C THR A 158 -14.25 -11.29 -7.77
N LEU A 159 -14.08 -11.73 -9.01
CA LEU A 159 -13.52 -10.92 -10.09
C LEU A 159 -14.65 -10.33 -10.93
N TYR A 160 -14.78 -9.02 -10.91
CA TYR A 160 -15.67 -8.24 -11.75
C TYR A 160 -14.89 -7.63 -12.91
N ARG A 161 -15.15 -8.09 -14.13
CA ARG A 161 -14.59 -7.48 -15.35
C ARG A 161 -15.41 -6.25 -15.72
N ASN A 162 -14.77 -5.12 -15.95
CA ASN A 162 -15.37 -3.91 -16.45
C ASN A 162 -15.74 -4.07 -17.94
N ASN A 163 -16.97 -3.76 -18.29
CA ASN A 163 -17.45 -3.89 -19.68
C ASN A 163 -17.23 -2.63 -20.53
N GLY A 164 -16.63 -1.56 -19.98
CA GLY A 164 -16.33 -0.30 -20.68
C GLY A 164 -17.50 0.67 -20.87
N TYR A 165 -18.68 0.36 -20.35
CA TYR A 165 -19.89 1.22 -20.47
C TYR A 165 -20.63 1.39 -19.13
N GLY A 166 -19.87 1.37 -18.03
CA GLY A 166 -20.38 1.65 -16.68
C GLY A 166 -21.07 0.46 -16.02
N THR A 167 -20.79 -0.77 -16.47
CA THR A 167 -21.27 -2.01 -15.87
C THR A 167 -20.15 -3.03 -15.78
N PHE A 168 -20.29 -4.01 -14.89
CA PHE A 168 -19.34 -5.09 -14.70
C PHE A 168 -20.01 -6.45 -14.90
N SER A 169 -19.20 -7.43 -15.26
CA SER A 169 -19.58 -8.85 -15.34
C SER A 169 -18.77 -9.65 -14.31
N ASP A 170 -19.46 -10.46 -13.49
CA ASP A 170 -18.77 -11.42 -12.65
C ASP A 170 -18.21 -12.57 -13.50
N VAL A 171 -16.90 -12.65 -13.55
CA VAL A 171 -16.15 -13.63 -14.34
C VAL A 171 -15.35 -14.61 -13.49
N THR A 172 -15.56 -14.63 -12.18
CA THR A 172 -14.77 -15.39 -11.20
C THR A 172 -14.58 -16.86 -11.57
N GLU A 173 -15.67 -17.55 -11.92
CA GLU A 173 -15.60 -18.96 -12.34
C GLU A 173 -14.88 -19.14 -13.68
N ALA A 174 -15.25 -18.29 -14.66
CA ALA A 174 -14.67 -18.34 -16.00
C ALA A 174 -13.18 -18.02 -15.97
N ALA A 175 -12.76 -17.09 -15.10
CA ALA A 175 -11.37 -16.74 -14.92
C ALA A 175 -10.54 -17.78 -14.12
N GLY A 176 -11.14 -18.78 -13.51
CA GLY A 176 -10.42 -19.83 -12.79
C GLY A 176 -9.88 -19.40 -11.41
N LEU A 177 -10.45 -18.34 -10.80
CA LEU A 177 -10.01 -17.83 -9.49
C LEU A 177 -10.68 -18.52 -8.29
N ASN A 178 -11.59 -19.48 -8.51
CA ASN A 178 -12.22 -20.28 -7.44
C ASN A 178 -11.33 -21.43 -6.93
N VAL A 179 -10.02 -21.27 -6.96
CA VAL A 179 -9.10 -22.32 -6.51
C VAL A 179 -9.07 -22.38 -4.98
N GLN A 180 -9.49 -23.53 -4.47
CA GLN A 180 -9.39 -23.86 -3.04
C GLN A 180 -8.02 -24.50 -2.79
N ALA A 181 -7.20 -23.89 -1.93
CA ALA A 181 -5.98 -24.54 -1.49
C ALA A 181 -6.33 -25.70 -0.55
N SER A 182 -5.77 -26.89 -0.82
CA SER A 182 -5.90 -28.07 0.07
C SER A 182 -7.34 -28.50 0.39
N GLY A 183 -8.34 -28.09 -0.41
CA GLY A 183 -9.73 -28.53 -0.27
C GLY A 183 -10.57 -27.75 0.76
N HIS A 184 -10.07 -26.66 1.30
CA HIS A 184 -10.84 -25.74 2.14
C HIS A 184 -10.86 -24.32 1.57
N LYS A 185 -11.82 -23.53 2.02
CA LYS A 185 -12.05 -22.16 1.57
C LYS A 185 -11.13 -21.21 2.33
N LEU A 186 -10.43 -20.36 1.59
CA LEU A 186 -9.48 -19.41 2.14
C LEU A 186 -10.16 -18.10 2.57
N TRP A 187 -9.51 -17.40 3.48
CA TRP A 187 -9.86 -16.05 3.87
C TRP A 187 -8.81 -15.08 3.31
N SER A 188 -9.13 -14.48 2.17
CA SER A 188 -8.26 -13.50 1.50
C SER A 188 -8.49 -12.10 2.06
N VAL A 189 -7.42 -11.33 2.29
CA VAL A 189 -7.47 -9.97 2.85
C VAL A 189 -6.88 -8.94 1.90
N ALA A 190 -5.70 -9.19 1.35
CA ALA A 190 -5.03 -8.26 0.44
C ALA A 190 -4.52 -8.99 -0.81
N ALA A 191 -4.44 -8.27 -1.91
CA ALA A 191 -3.86 -8.77 -3.15
C ALA A 191 -3.16 -7.65 -3.92
N ALA A 192 -2.21 -8.04 -4.77
CA ALA A 192 -1.54 -7.13 -5.68
C ALA A 192 -1.58 -7.69 -7.11
N TRP A 193 -1.88 -6.82 -8.06
CA TRP A 193 -1.64 -7.06 -9.46
C TRP A 193 -0.17 -6.78 -9.77
N ILE A 194 0.49 -7.71 -10.42
CA ILE A 194 1.90 -7.63 -10.81
C ILE A 194 2.08 -8.34 -12.16
N ASP A 195 3.05 -7.93 -12.93
CA ASP A 195 3.52 -8.67 -14.11
C ASP A 195 4.85 -9.34 -13.69
N TYR A 196 4.76 -10.55 -13.06
CA TYR A 196 5.92 -11.12 -12.38
C TYR A 196 6.89 -11.83 -13.34
N ASP A 197 6.48 -12.16 -14.56
CA ASP A 197 7.33 -12.79 -15.56
C ASP A 197 7.56 -11.95 -16.83
N ASN A 198 7.09 -10.67 -16.79
CA ASN A 198 7.24 -9.67 -17.84
C ASN A 198 6.66 -10.12 -19.20
N ASP A 199 5.51 -10.81 -19.18
CA ASP A 199 4.82 -11.20 -20.41
C ASP A 199 3.82 -10.15 -20.92
N GLY A 200 3.63 -9.07 -20.15
CA GLY A 200 2.75 -7.93 -20.47
C GLY A 200 1.31 -8.12 -19.99
N TYR A 201 0.99 -9.17 -19.27
CA TYR A 201 -0.29 -9.38 -18.61
C TYR A 201 -0.15 -9.28 -17.08
N LEU A 202 -1.18 -8.76 -16.42
CA LEU A 202 -1.17 -8.66 -14.97
C LEU A 202 -1.51 -10.01 -14.33
N ASP A 203 -0.54 -10.56 -13.64
CA ASP A 203 -0.68 -11.69 -12.74
C ASP A 203 -1.22 -11.22 -11.38
N LEU A 204 -1.51 -12.18 -10.50
CA LEU A 204 -2.10 -11.88 -9.21
C LEU A 204 -1.36 -12.61 -8.08
N ILE A 205 -1.00 -11.87 -7.03
CA ILE A 205 -0.59 -12.44 -5.75
C ILE A 205 -1.61 -12.12 -4.68
N VAL A 206 -2.05 -13.15 -3.95
CA VAL A 206 -3.10 -13.05 -2.91
C VAL A 206 -2.53 -13.44 -1.56
N SER A 207 -2.72 -12.58 -0.59
CA SER A 207 -2.39 -12.80 0.80
C SER A 207 -3.63 -13.28 1.56
N ASN A 208 -3.53 -14.46 2.18
CA ASN A 208 -4.57 -15.04 3.01
C ASN A 208 -4.21 -14.90 4.49
N TYR A 209 -5.23 -14.80 5.35
CA TYR A 209 -5.04 -14.49 6.77
C TYR A 209 -4.95 -15.74 7.62
N CYS A 210 -6.07 -16.38 7.90
CA CYS A 210 -6.08 -17.55 8.78
C CYS A 210 -7.21 -18.52 8.45
N ASP A 211 -6.99 -19.79 8.80
CA ASP A 211 -7.99 -20.84 8.72
C ASP A 211 -9.09 -20.59 9.77
N TRP A 212 -10.24 -20.14 9.30
CA TRP A 212 -11.36 -19.72 10.13
C TRP A 212 -12.70 -20.12 9.50
N THR A 213 -13.60 -20.62 10.32
CA THR A 213 -15.01 -20.78 9.96
C THR A 213 -15.90 -20.38 11.14
N PRO A 214 -17.14 -19.92 10.92
CA PRO A 214 -18.05 -19.56 12.01
C PRO A 214 -18.31 -20.71 13.00
N GLY A 215 -18.25 -21.97 12.53
CA GLY A 215 -18.51 -23.16 13.33
C GLY A 215 -17.33 -23.59 14.20
N GLU A 216 -16.11 -23.23 13.81
CA GLU A 216 -14.86 -23.63 14.46
C GLU A 216 -14.14 -22.47 15.16
N ASP A 217 -14.75 -21.28 15.15
CA ASP A 217 -14.18 -20.10 15.79
C ASP A 217 -14.01 -20.32 17.29
N PRO A 218 -12.79 -20.23 17.84
CA PRO A 218 -12.52 -20.45 19.25
C PRO A 218 -13.24 -19.42 20.14
N VAL A 219 -13.51 -19.78 21.37
CA VAL A 219 -14.07 -18.88 22.39
C VAL A 219 -12.95 -18.38 23.28
N CYS A 220 -12.72 -17.05 23.28
CA CYS A 220 -11.73 -16.39 24.12
C CYS A 220 -12.39 -15.44 25.14
N GLY A 221 -11.67 -15.12 26.22
CA GLY A 221 -12.24 -14.43 27.38
C GLY A 221 -13.07 -15.36 28.27
N GLY A 222 -14.11 -14.85 28.88
CA GLY A 222 -15.02 -15.62 29.74
C GLY A 222 -16.09 -16.40 28.95
N LEU A 223 -16.77 -17.32 29.63
CA LEU A 223 -17.90 -18.06 29.05
C LEU A 223 -19.17 -17.20 28.96
N ASP A 224 -19.31 -16.21 29.83
CA ASP A 224 -20.37 -15.22 29.75
C ASP A 224 -20.17 -14.33 28.50
N PRO A 225 -21.21 -14.06 27.70
CA PRO A 225 -21.09 -13.19 26.53
C PRO A 225 -20.50 -11.80 26.83
N SER A 226 -20.73 -11.26 28.03
CA SER A 226 -20.17 -9.96 28.44
C SER A 226 -18.67 -9.99 28.74
N GLU A 227 -18.09 -11.16 28.96
CA GLU A 227 -16.67 -11.37 29.25
C GLU A 227 -15.88 -11.87 28.01
N ARG A 228 -16.57 -11.99 26.86
CA ARG A 228 -15.93 -12.45 25.62
C ARG A 228 -14.97 -11.42 25.07
N ALA A 229 -13.87 -11.93 24.51
CA ALA A 229 -12.86 -11.15 23.82
C ALA A 229 -12.59 -11.75 22.44
N TYR A 230 -12.09 -10.94 21.51
CA TYR A 230 -11.52 -11.45 20.26
C TYR A 230 -10.29 -12.29 20.57
N CYS A 231 -10.15 -13.39 19.86
CA CYS A 231 -9.03 -14.29 20.06
C CYS A 231 -7.74 -13.73 19.48
N HIS A 232 -6.63 -13.99 20.17
CA HIS A 232 -5.32 -13.66 19.61
C HIS A 232 -5.05 -14.49 18.35
N PRO A 233 -4.37 -13.94 17.33
CA PRO A 233 -4.08 -14.64 16.06
C PRO A 233 -3.38 -15.99 16.20
N ASP A 234 -2.66 -16.25 17.30
CA ASP A 234 -2.02 -17.54 17.60
C ASP A 234 -3.02 -18.71 17.78
N LYS A 235 -4.30 -18.42 17.93
CA LYS A 235 -5.35 -19.43 18.01
C LYS A 235 -5.75 -20.00 16.66
N TYR A 236 -5.32 -19.36 15.57
CA TYR A 236 -5.67 -19.71 14.21
C TYR A 236 -4.43 -20.16 13.45
N ARG A 237 -4.60 -21.09 12.51
CA ARG A 237 -3.53 -21.53 11.61
C ARG A 237 -3.33 -20.50 10.50
N ALA A 238 -2.08 -20.32 10.10
CA ALA A 238 -1.71 -19.51 8.97
C ALA A 238 -2.16 -20.14 7.64
N GLU A 239 -2.43 -19.31 6.65
CA GLU A 239 -2.91 -19.69 5.32
C GLU A 239 -1.84 -19.48 4.23
N PRO A 240 -1.94 -20.16 3.07
CA PRO A 240 -0.96 -20.03 2.00
C PRO A 240 -1.06 -18.67 1.30
N VAL A 241 0.09 -18.14 0.89
CA VAL A 241 0.17 -17.12 -0.16
C VAL A 241 -0.11 -17.79 -1.50
N GLN A 242 -0.98 -17.20 -2.33
CA GLN A 242 -1.30 -17.71 -3.64
C GLN A 242 -0.77 -16.81 -4.76
N VAL A 243 -0.26 -17.43 -5.81
CA VAL A 243 0.16 -16.76 -7.05
C VAL A 243 -0.63 -17.35 -8.21
N PHE A 244 -1.24 -16.48 -8.99
CA PHE A 244 -2.00 -16.83 -10.18
C PHE A 244 -1.34 -16.19 -11.40
N HIS A 245 -0.93 -17.02 -12.35
CA HIS A 245 -0.43 -16.59 -13.66
C HIS A 245 -1.60 -16.30 -14.59
N ASN A 246 -1.57 -15.15 -15.23
CA ASN A 246 -2.53 -14.75 -16.25
C ASN A 246 -2.19 -15.42 -17.59
N ASN A 247 -3.10 -16.21 -18.15
CA ASN A 247 -2.85 -16.95 -19.38
C ASN A 247 -3.01 -16.08 -20.67
N GLY A 248 -3.31 -14.78 -20.53
CA GLY A 248 -3.52 -13.84 -21.64
C GLY A 248 -4.85 -14.03 -22.41
N ASP A 249 -5.70 -14.93 -21.95
CA ASP A 249 -7.01 -15.24 -22.57
C ASP A 249 -8.20 -14.91 -21.63
N GLY A 250 -7.93 -14.19 -20.55
CA GLY A 250 -8.90 -13.84 -19.50
C GLY A 250 -9.05 -14.90 -18.42
N THR A 251 -8.19 -15.92 -18.40
CA THR A 251 -8.16 -16.95 -17.37
C THR A 251 -6.84 -16.94 -16.59
N PHE A 252 -6.85 -17.55 -15.40
CA PHE A 252 -5.69 -17.65 -14.54
C PHE A 252 -5.38 -19.11 -14.20
N THR A 253 -4.09 -19.39 -14.01
CA THR A 253 -3.58 -20.66 -13.52
C THR A 253 -2.90 -20.45 -12.16
N GLU A 254 -3.31 -21.18 -11.12
CA GLU A 254 -2.62 -21.18 -9.83
C GLU A 254 -1.23 -21.80 -9.99
N VAL A 255 -0.18 -21.06 -9.63
CA VAL A 255 1.21 -21.42 -9.86
C VAL A 255 2.11 -21.31 -8.63
N SER A 256 1.59 -21.14 -7.43
CA SER A 256 2.37 -20.90 -6.20
C SER A 256 3.49 -21.93 -6.01
N ALA A 257 3.19 -23.22 -6.20
CA ALA A 257 4.19 -24.27 -6.10
C ALA A 257 5.24 -24.19 -7.21
N LYS A 258 4.83 -23.90 -8.46
CA LYS A 258 5.71 -23.74 -9.61
C LYS A 258 6.58 -22.50 -9.46
N ALA A 259 6.03 -21.41 -8.92
CA ALA A 259 6.75 -20.16 -8.64
C ALA A 259 7.77 -20.30 -7.49
N GLY A 260 7.66 -21.33 -6.65
CA GLY A 260 8.57 -21.56 -5.51
C GLY A 260 7.98 -21.21 -4.14
N LEU A 261 6.69 -20.82 -4.07
CA LEU A 261 6.00 -20.36 -2.86
C LEU A 261 4.97 -21.36 -2.32
N GLY A 262 4.88 -22.58 -2.86
CA GLY A 262 3.81 -23.54 -2.55
C GLY A 262 3.68 -23.98 -1.08
N ASN A 263 4.70 -23.72 -0.23
CA ASN A 263 4.66 -23.99 1.21
C ASN A 263 4.78 -22.72 2.05
N LEU A 264 4.59 -21.55 1.44
CA LEU A 264 4.68 -20.27 2.14
C LEU A 264 3.36 -19.98 2.84
N LEU A 265 3.35 -20.10 4.16
CA LEU A 265 2.21 -19.81 5.02
C LEU A 265 2.44 -18.52 5.79
N GLY A 266 1.39 -17.72 5.96
CA GLY A 266 1.40 -16.49 6.73
C GLY A 266 0.01 -16.08 7.21
N LYS A 267 -0.05 -14.98 7.92
CA LYS A 267 -1.30 -14.31 8.34
C LYS A 267 -1.32 -12.91 7.74
N GLY A 268 -1.32 -12.88 6.40
CA GLY A 268 -1.09 -11.64 5.68
C GLY A 268 -2.26 -10.68 5.72
N MET A 269 -1.96 -9.41 5.95
CA MET A 269 -2.91 -8.32 6.11
C MET A 269 -2.69 -7.20 5.11
N GLY A 270 -1.46 -6.71 4.96
CA GLY A 270 -1.07 -5.69 4.01
C GLY A 270 -0.12 -6.26 2.95
N ILE A 271 -0.21 -5.71 1.74
CA ILE A 271 0.66 -6.08 0.63
C ILE A 271 1.15 -4.80 -0.06
N ALA A 272 2.43 -4.75 -0.41
CA ALA A 272 3.02 -3.64 -1.13
C ALA A 272 4.07 -4.14 -2.13
N VAL A 273 4.20 -3.45 -3.27
CA VAL A 273 5.01 -3.87 -4.40
C VAL A 273 6.02 -2.78 -4.79
N ALA A 274 7.28 -3.15 -4.97
CA ALA A 274 8.32 -2.33 -5.58
C ALA A 274 9.46 -3.22 -6.10
N ASP A 275 10.27 -2.71 -7.00
CA ASP A 275 11.57 -3.28 -7.38
C ASP A 275 12.62 -2.80 -6.36
N TYR A 276 12.91 -3.62 -5.33
CA TYR A 276 13.73 -3.19 -4.19
C TYR A 276 15.23 -3.22 -4.47
N ASP A 277 15.70 -4.06 -5.40
CA ASP A 277 17.12 -4.21 -5.71
C ASP A 277 17.53 -3.64 -7.08
N GLY A 278 16.56 -3.12 -7.85
CA GLY A 278 16.80 -2.41 -9.10
C GLY A 278 17.02 -3.33 -10.29
N ASP A 279 16.57 -4.58 -10.22
CA ASP A 279 16.73 -5.56 -11.31
C ASP A 279 15.65 -5.46 -12.40
N GLY A 280 14.63 -4.62 -12.19
CA GLY A 280 13.52 -4.36 -13.11
C GLY A 280 12.35 -5.32 -12.96
N LEU A 281 12.33 -6.15 -11.92
CA LEU A 281 11.24 -7.08 -11.60
C LEU A 281 10.50 -6.62 -10.35
N PRO A 282 9.17 -6.77 -10.27
CA PRO A 282 8.41 -6.41 -9.09
C PRO A 282 8.61 -7.43 -7.97
N ASP A 283 9.00 -6.94 -6.78
CA ASP A 283 9.08 -7.69 -5.53
C ASP A 283 7.90 -7.34 -4.63
N VAL A 284 7.58 -8.25 -3.70
CA VAL A 284 6.36 -8.12 -2.90
C VAL A 284 6.67 -8.22 -1.42
N PHE A 285 6.29 -7.20 -0.65
CA PHE A 285 6.26 -7.23 0.81
C PHE A 285 4.87 -7.60 1.31
N ILE A 286 4.81 -8.52 2.30
CA ILE A 286 3.56 -8.89 2.99
C ILE A 286 3.74 -8.68 4.49
N ALA A 287 2.93 -7.79 5.05
CA ALA A 287 2.79 -7.60 6.49
C ALA A 287 1.93 -8.72 7.09
N ASN A 288 2.41 -9.38 8.12
CA ASN A 288 1.72 -10.49 8.77
C ASN A 288 1.33 -10.17 10.22
N ASP A 289 0.11 -10.55 10.61
CA ASP A 289 -0.41 -10.35 11.96
C ASP A 289 0.13 -11.42 12.91
N ASN A 290 0.98 -10.99 13.86
CA ASN A 290 1.65 -11.88 14.82
C ASN A 290 2.33 -13.09 14.15
N ASP A 291 2.90 -12.85 12.99
CA ASP A 291 3.77 -13.80 12.29
C ASP A 291 4.95 -13.03 11.66
N ARG A 292 5.92 -13.75 11.09
CA ARG A 292 7.05 -13.14 10.40
C ARG A 292 6.56 -12.43 9.12
N ASN A 293 7.00 -11.21 8.90
CA ASN A 293 6.78 -10.53 7.64
C ASN A 293 7.56 -11.21 6.50
N MET A 294 7.08 -11.05 5.29
CA MET A 294 7.65 -11.68 4.11
C MET A 294 8.13 -10.64 3.11
N LEU A 295 9.31 -10.87 2.53
CA LEU A 295 9.74 -10.22 1.30
C LEU A 295 9.89 -11.31 0.24
N ILE A 296 9.02 -11.28 -0.73
CA ILE A 296 9.01 -12.22 -1.85
C ILE A 296 9.81 -11.57 -2.98
N HIS A 297 11.06 -12.04 -3.15
CA HIS A 297 11.95 -11.58 -4.19
C HIS A 297 11.66 -12.32 -5.49
N ASN A 298 11.46 -11.58 -6.57
CA ASN A 298 11.26 -12.09 -7.91
C ASN A 298 12.62 -12.40 -8.54
N LEU A 299 12.84 -13.65 -8.91
CA LEU A 299 14.10 -14.15 -9.49
C LEU A 299 14.09 -14.15 -11.03
N GLY A 300 13.00 -13.67 -11.64
CA GLY A 300 12.74 -13.79 -13.06
C GLY A 300 12.40 -15.21 -13.51
N GLY A 301 11.96 -15.33 -14.77
CA GLY A 301 11.61 -16.62 -15.36
C GLY A 301 10.50 -17.36 -14.64
N GLY A 302 9.56 -16.65 -14.03
CA GLY A 302 8.43 -17.19 -13.28
C GLY A 302 8.82 -17.84 -11.96
N LYS A 303 9.91 -17.38 -11.32
CA LYS A 303 10.41 -17.89 -10.03
C LYS A 303 10.47 -16.78 -8.99
N MET A 304 10.06 -17.11 -7.78
CA MET A 304 10.07 -16.24 -6.61
C MET A 304 10.67 -16.96 -5.41
N LYS A 305 11.17 -16.17 -4.45
CA LYS A 305 11.76 -16.69 -3.22
C LYS A 305 11.44 -15.76 -2.04
N GLU A 306 10.94 -16.33 -0.95
CA GLU A 306 10.81 -15.61 0.32
C GLU A 306 12.19 -15.39 0.96
N ILE A 307 12.54 -14.14 1.24
CA ILE A 307 13.84 -13.72 1.77
C ILE A 307 13.75 -12.79 2.98
N GLY A 308 12.58 -12.59 3.58
CA GLY A 308 12.36 -11.62 4.66
C GLY A 308 13.33 -11.73 5.83
N MET A 309 13.72 -12.96 6.19
CA MET A 309 14.78 -13.21 7.20
C MET A 309 16.16 -12.71 6.76
N GLN A 310 16.51 -12.96 5.50
CA GLN A 310 17.81 -12.54 4.94
C GLN A 310 17.85 -11.04 4.71
N ALA A 311 16.73 -10.48 4.30
CA ALA A 311 16.57 -9.04 4.07
C ALA A 311 16.48 -8.22 5.37
N GLY A 312 16.27 -8.86 6.54
CA GLY A 312 16.20 -8.18 7.83
C GLY A 312 14.85 -7.55 8.16
N ILE A 313 13.75 -7.94 7.46
CA ILE A 313 12.40 -7.35 7.65
C ILE A 313 11.38 -8.30 8.31
N ALA A 314 11.77 -9.54 8.57
CA ALA A 314 10.84 -10.56 9.11
C ALA A 314 10.32 -10.24 10.51
N TYR A 315 11.07 -9.47 11.27
CA TYR A 315 10.79 -9.08 12.66
C TYR A 315 11.09 -7.60 12.87
N ASN A 316 10.58 -7.03 13.94
CA ASN A 316 10.95 -5.67 14.34
C ASN A 316 12.40 -5.59 14.85
N GLY A 317 12.88 -4.37 15.13
CA GLY A 317 14.23 -4.12 15.61
C GLY A 317 14.63 -4.85 16.92
N ASP A 318 13.65 -5.29 17.72
CA ASP A 318 13.84 -6.11 18.92
C ASP A 318 13.84 -7.63 18.63
N GLY A 319 13.67 -8.04 17.38
CA GLY A 319 13.58 -9.45 16.95
C GLY A 319 12.25 -10.11 17.31
N ARG A 320 11.15 -9.34 17.41
CA ARG A 320 9.82 -9.82 17.78
C ARG A 320 8.88 -9.78 16.58
N GLN A 321 7.93 -10.71 16.54
CA GLN A 321 6.72 -10.59 15.73
C GLN A 321 5.84 -9.49 16.32
N ILE A 322 5.20 -8.73 15.44
CA ILE A 322 4.20 -7.72 15.78
C ILE A 322 2.94 -7.95 14.94
N SER A 323 1.86 -7.28 15.29
CA SER A 323 0.62 -7.32 14.53
C SER A 323 0.75 -6.43 13.29
N GLY A 324 1.43 -6.93 12.25
CA GLY A 324 1.59 -6.21 10.99
C GLY A 324 0.26 -6.10 10.24
N MET A 325 -0.19 -4.86 9.96
CA MET A 325 -1.47 -4.58 9.30
C MET A 325 -1.26 -3.98 7.91
N GLY A 326 -1.21 -2.66 7.79
CA GLY A 326 -0.98 -1.96 6.53
C GLY A 326 0.50 -1.87 6.18
N ALA A 327 0.77 -1.81 4.88
CA ALA A 327 2.13 -1.68 4.35
C ALA A 327 2.18 -0.70 3.18
N ASP A 328 3.33 -0.03 3.01
CA ASP A 328 3.67 0.72 1.81
C ASP A 328 5.15 0.55 1.48
N PHE A 329 5.51 0.64 0.20
CA PHE A 329 6.84 0.34 -0.28
C PHE A 329 7.33 1.44 -1.22
N ARG A 330 7.89 2.53 -0.64
CA ARG A 330 8.30 3.74 -1.36
C ARG A 330 9.55 4.37 -0.75
N ASP A 331 10.27 5.17 -1.52
CA ASP A 331 11.47 5.90 -1.10
C ASP A 331 11.09 7.09 -0.19
N PHE A 332 11.14 6.91 1.14
CA PHE A 332 10.80 7.99 2.08
C PHE A 332 11.95 8.96 2.32
N ASN A 333 13.18 8.55 2.04
CA ASN A 333 14.38 9.33 2.39
C ASN A 333 15.04 10.04 1.19
N GLY A 334 14.55 9.79 -0.04
CA GLY A 334 15.02 10.41 -1.27
C GLY A 334 16.38 9.88 -1.75
N ASP A 335 16.76 8.64 -1.39
CA ASP A 335 18.02 8.04 -1.83
C ASP A 335 17.87 7.19 -3.12
N GLY A 336 16.65 7.07 -3.64
CA GLY A 336 16.32 6.40 -4.89
C GLY A 336 16.03 4.91 -4.72
N LEU A 337 16.01 4.40 -3.49
CA LEU A 337 15.70 3.02 -3.15
C LEU A 337 14.35 2.93 -2.42
N PRO A 338 13.47 2.01 -2.77
CA PRO A 338 12.22 1.86 -2.05
C PRO A 338 12.44 1.28 -0.65
N ASP A 339 11.78 1.89 0.32
CA ASP A 339 11.78 1.56 1.74
C ASP A 339 10.41 1.00 2.14
N ILE A 340 10.33 0.27 3.25
CA ILE A 340 9.08 -0.34 3.71
C ILE A 340 8.57 0.37 4.97
N LEU A 341 7.31 0.83 4.91
CA LEU A 341 6.53 1.23 6.07
C LEU A 341 5.52 0.12 6.40
N MET A 342 5.39 -0.23 7.68
CA MET A 342 4.38 -1.16 8.17
C MET A 342 3.77 -0.64 9.47
N THR A 343 2.45 -0.75 9.60
CA THR A 343 1.73 -0.42 10.84
C THR A 343 1.63 -1.61 11.77
N GLY A 344 1.43 -1.34 13.05
CA GLY A 344 1.21 -2.33 14.11
C GLY A 344 0.22 -1.82 15.16
N LEU A 345 -0.03 -2.61 16.19
CA LEU A 345 -0.92 -2.25 17.28
C LEU A 345 -0.24 -1.40 18.35
N LYS A 346 -1.05 -0.83 19.23
CA LYS A 346 -0.62 -0.03 20.38
C LYS A 346 0.39 -0.77 21.24
N ASN A 347 1.47 -0.08 21.62
CA ASN A 347 2.66 -0.57 22.34
C ASN A 347 3.59 -1.47 21.51
N GLU A 348 3.20 -1.95 20.37
CA GLU A 348 4.07 -2.34 19.28
C GLU A 348 4.53 -1.05 18.57
N THR A 349 5.44 -1.12 17.65
CA THR A 349 5.88 0.06 16.92
C THR A 349 5.48 -0.08 15.46
N PHE A 350 5.28 1.03 14.78
CA PHE A 350 5.22 0.98 13.33
C PHE A 350 6.66 0.82 12.85
N GLU A 351 6.86 -0.09 11.93
CA GLU A 351 8.20 -0.37 11.43
C GLU A 351 8.46 0.43 10.15
N LEU A 352 9.62 1.06 10.13
CA LEU A 352 10.17 1.74 8.96
C LEU A 352 11.51 1.09 8.64
N PHE A 353 11.54 0.28 7.61
CA PHE A 353 12.73 -0.43 7.16
C PHE A 353 13.33 0.33 5.98
N ARG A 354 14.53 0.86 6.17
CA ARG A 354 15.26 1.56 5.13
C ARG A 354 16.07 0.57 4.29
N ASN A 355 15.90 0.61 2.99
CA ASN A 355 16.70 -0.14 2.04
C ASN A 355 18.15 0.36 2.07
N ASN A 356 19.12 -0.54 2.22
CA ASN A 356 20.54 -0.16 2.29
C ASN A 356 21.30 -0.36 0.98
N GLY A 357 20.59 -0.70 -0.12
CA GLY A 357 21.18 -0.92 -1.44
C GLY A 357 22.10 -2.15 -1.55
N LYS A 358 22.00 -3.08 -0.60
CA LYS A 358 22.83 -4.30 -0.55
C LYS A 358 22.00 -5.58 -0.46
N GLY A 359 20.72 -5.49 -0.87
CA GLY A 359 19.77 -6.60 -0.79
C GLY A 359 19.21 -6.85 0.62
N SER A 360 19.31 -5.86 1.52
CA SER A 360 18.77 -5.92 2.88
C SER A 360 18.33 -4.55 3.37
N PHE A 361 17.63 -4.53 4.51
CA PHE A 361 17.07 -3.32 5.11
C PHE A 361 17.62 -3.11 6.51
N ASP A 362 17.74 -1.84 6.89
CA ASP A 362 18.07 -1.40 8.24
C ASP A 362 16.80 -0.88 8.92
N ASP A 363 16.57 -1.22 10.19
CA ASP A 363 15.49 -0.63 10.97
C ASP A 363 15.74 0.86 11.22
N ALA A 364 14.92 1.71 10.62
CA ALA A 364 14.97 3.16 10.75
C ALA A 364 13.92 3.71 11.74
N SER A 365 13.05 2.88 12.32
CA SER A 365 11.89 3.28 13.13
C SER A 365 12.26 4.20 14.30
N ALA A 366 13.33 3.87 15.02
CA ALA A 366 13.81 4.67 16.15
C ALA A 366 14.46 5.99 15.70
N ASN A 367 15.33 5.94 14.69
CA ASN A 367 16.10 7.10 14.24
C ASN A 367 15.23 8.13 13.50
N SER A 368 14.22 7.67 12.78
CA SER A 368 13.24 8.53 12.11
C SER A 368 12.22 9.16 13.06
N GLY A 369 12.11 8.66 14.29
CA GLY A 369 11.11 9.06 15.28
C GLY A 369 9.77 8.33 15.17
N VAL A 370 9.52 7.54 14.13
CA VAL A 370 8.28 6.78 13.91
C VAL A 370 7.95 5.89 15.10
N LEU A 371 8.94 5.19 15.66
CA LEU A 371 8.78 4.33 16.85
C LEU A 371 8.11 5.07 18.02
N ALA A 372 8.59 6.26 18.36
CA ALA A 372 8.06 7.01 19.51
C ALA A 372 6.68 7.60 19.21
N LEU A 373 6.46 8.05 17.96
CA LEU A 373 5.21 8.68 17.52
C LEU A 373 4.07 7.67 17.35
N SER A 374 4.38 6.44 16.96
CA SER A 374 3.40 5.38 16.70
C SER A 374 2.94 4.62 17.95
N ARG A 375 3.77 4.56 18.99
CA ARG A 375 3.55 3.71 20.17
C ARG A 375 2.17 3.82 20.85
N PRO A 376 1.48 4.99 20.90
CA PRO A 376 0.16 5.11 21.51
C PRO A 376 -0.99 4.60 20.66
N TRP A 377 -0.76 4.27 19.37
CA TRP A 377 -1.81 4.10 18.37
C TRP A 377 -1.90 2.67 17.85
N ASN A 378 -3.12 2.25 17.52
CA ASN A 378 -3.36 1.06 16.71
C ASN A 378 -3.45 1.51 15.25
N GLY A 379 -2.42 1.27 14.45
CA GLY A 379 -2.41 1.58 13.02
C GLY A 379 -2.96 0.40 12.22
N TRP A 380 -3.95 0.66 11.36
CA TRP A 380 -4.49 -0.33 10.45
C TRP A 380 -3.95 -0.13 9.04
N SER A 381 -4.29 0.96 8.41
CA SER A 381 -3.80 1.27 7.07
C SER A 381 -2.87 2.48 7.10
N CYS A 382 -1.95 2.55 6.14
CA CYS A 382 -1.01 3.66 6.02
C CYS A 382 -0.68 3.94 4.56
N GLY A 383 -0.02 5.07 4.34
CA GLY A 383 0.63 5.40 3.07
C GLY A 383 1.75 6.40 3.26
N LEU A 384 2.79 6.23 2.45
CA LEU A 384 3.86 7.19 2.23
C LEU A 384 3.45 8.12 1.07
N VAL A 385 3.01 9.33 1.38
CA VAL A 385 2.38 10.27 0.43
C VAL A 385 2.90 11.68 0.66
N ASP A 386 3.27 12.38 -0.39
CA ASP A 386 3.62 13.80 -0.30
C ASP A 386 2.35 14.66 -0.14
N LEU A 387 2.03 15.01 1.09
CA LEU A 387 0.78 15.70 1.44
C LEU A 387 0.86 17.21 1.34
N ASP A 388 2.05 17.79 1.23
CA ASP A 388 2.24 19.24 1.11
C ASP A 388 3.07 19.65 -0.12
N ASN A 389 3.25 18.73 -1.05
CA ASN A 389 3.96 18.92 -2.32
C ASN A 389 5.38 19.49 -2.15
N ASP A 390 6.10 19.08 -1.06
CA ASP A 390 7.46 19.54 -0.81
C ASP A 390 8.54 18.57 -1.35
N GLY A 391 8.13 17.45 -1.94
CA GLY A 391 8.97 16.42 -2.51
C GLY A 391 9.44 15.38 -1.50
N LEU A 392 8.91 15.37 -0.28
CA LEU A 392 9.18 14.38 0.75
C LEU A 392 7.90 13.60 1.06
N LEU A 393 7.99 12.29 1.18
CA LEU A 393 6.83 11.46 1.49
C LEU A 393 6.51 11.53 3.00
N ASP A 394 5.33 12.04 3.33
CA ASP A 394 4.75 12.03 4.67
C ASP A 394 4.08 10.68 4.96
N ILE A 395 3.69 10.44 6.22
CA ILE A 395 2.94 9.24 6.59
C ILE A 395 1.51 9.63 7.00
N PHE A 396 0.51 9.08 6.31
CA PHE A 396 -0.88 9.07 6.77
C PHE A 396 -1.22 7.72 7.38
N ILE A 397 -1.94 7.68 8.52
CA ILE A 397 -2.28 6.45 9.22
C ILE A 397 -3.75 6.47 9.64
N ALA A 398 -4.50 5.45 9.21
CA ALA A 398 -5.84 5.17 9.71
C ALA A 398 -5.74 4.40 11.04
N CYS A 399 -6.25 4.99 12.12
CA CYS A 399 -6.12 4.43 13.48
C CYS A 399 -7.47 3.98 14.06
N GLY A 400 -7.48 2.86 14.78
CA GLY A 400 -8.67 2.34 15.46
C GLY A 400 -8.34 1.11 16.29
N GLY A 401 -9.04 0.91 17.41
CA GLY A 401 -8.85 -0.29 18.24
C GLY A 401 -9.28 -1.59 17.57
N LEU A 402 -8.86 -2.71 18.11
CA LEU A 402 -9.37 -4.03 17.70
C LEU A 402 -10.86 -4.15 18.02
N ASP A 403 -11.25 -3.77 19.22
CA ASP A 403 -12.67 -3.68 19.60
C ASP A 403 -13.29 -2.38 19.07
N THR A 404 -14.54 -2.44 18.66
CA THR A 404 -15.36 -1.28 18.24
C THR A 404 -15.54 -0.23 19.34
N ASN A 405 -15.18 -0.55 20.58
CA ASN A 405 -15.22 0.35 21.72
C ASN A 405 -13.94 1.19 21.93
N GLU A 406 -12.96 1.09 21.04
CA GLU A 406 -11.69 1.83 21.15
C GLU A 406 -11.47 2.74 19.93
N PRO A 407 -12.29 3.78 19.74
CA PRO A 407 -12.10 4.72 18.64
C PRO A 407 -10.83 5.54 18.83
N GLN A 408 -10.10 5.80 17.74
CA GLN A 408 -8.88 6.61 17.70
C GLN A 408 -8.91 7.57 16.51
N PRO A 409 -8.34 8.79 16.63
CA PRO A 409 -8.22 9.69 15.48
C PRO A 409 -7.09 9.24 14.54
N ASN A 410 -7.23 9.55 13.26
CA ASN A 410 -6.17 9.35 12.26
C ASN A 410 -4.90 10.13 12.61
N ARG A 411 -3.75 9.75 12.02
CA ARG A 411 -2.47 10.41 12.23
C ARG A 411 -1.85 10.86 10.91
N VAL A 412 -1.19 12.01 10.99
CA VAL A 412 -0.31 12.51 9.93
C VAL A 412 1.05 12.81 10.54
N LEU A 413 2.07 12.14 10.03
CA LEU A 413 3.45 12.36 10.42
C LEU A 413 4.16 13.03 9.25
N ARG A 414 4.55 14.28 9.42
CA ARG A 414 5.26 15.04 8.40
C ARG A 414 6.73 14.65 8.34
N ASN A 415 7.25 14.46 7.14
CA ASN A 415 8.65 14.19 6.87
C ASN A 415 9.48 15.49 6.83
N LEU A 416 10.58 15.52 7.54
CA LEU A 416 11.55 16.63 7.55
C LEU A 416 12.91 16.24 6.94
N GLY A 417 12.92 15.27 6.03
CA GLY A 417 14.11 14.71 5.44
C GLY A 417 14.74 13.59 6.29
N ALA A 418 14.11 12.42 6.32
CA ALA A 418 14.47 11.24 7.10
C ALA A 418 14.07 11.29 8.60
N ARG A 419 13.32 12.29 9.03
CA ARG A 419 12.77 12.37 10.37
C ARG A 419 11.34 12.89 10.34
N PHE A 420 10.45 12.23 11.11
CA PHE A 420 9.04 12.55 11.15
C PHE A 420 8.65 13.33 12.39
N VAL A 421 7.61 14.15 12.28
CA VAL A 421 6.95 14.87 13.38
C VAL A 421 5.43 14.71 13.25
N ASP A 422 4.73 14.50 14.36
CA ASP A 422 3.26 14.43 14.37
C ASP A 422 2.67 15.84 14.21
N VAL A 423 1.95 16.04 13.12
CA VAL A 423 1.24 17.29 12.78
C VAL A 423 -0.28 17.15 12.83
N SER A 424 -0.79 16.02 13.27
CA SER A 424 -2.22 15.66 13.27
C SER A 424 -3.10 16.69 14.01
N ALA A 425 -2.60 17.33 15.06
CA ALA A 425 -3.35 18.35 15.82
C ALA A 425 -3.68 19.59 14.99
N GLY A 426 -2.91 19.86 13.93
CA GLY A 426 -3.12 20.96 12.99
C GLY A 426 -3.89 20.57 11.73
N ALA A 427 -4.20 19.29 11.54
CA ALA A 427 -4.73 18.75 10.29
C ALA A 427 -6.22 19.06 10.04
N GLY A 428 -6.88 19.81 10.91
CA GLY A 428 -8.26 20.24 10.78
C GLY A 428 -9.14 19.85 11.96
N PRO A 429 -10.25 20.54 12.18
CA PRO A 429 -11.08 20.34 13.38
C PRO A 429 -11.71 18.93 13.42
N ASP A 430 -12.12 18.38 12.27
CA ASP A 430 -12.76 17.08 12.19
C ASP A 430 -11.73 15.93 12.26
N PHE A 431 -10.47 16.21 11.96
CA PHE A 431 -9.39 15.20 11.93
C PHE A 431 -9.11 14.60 13.32
N ALA A 432 -9.44 15.33 14.39
CA ALA A 432 -9.33 14.87 15.77
C ALA A 432 -10.49 13.96 16.24
N ILE A 433 -11.55 13.79 15.43
CA ILE A 433 -12.71 12.96 15.79
C ILE A 433 -12.30 11.48 15.78
N PRO A 434 -12.38 10.78 16.93
CA PRO A 434 -11.96 9.39 16.98
C PRO A 434 -13.04 8.46 16.40
N ARG A 435 -12.60 7.49 15.57
CA ARG A 435 -13.43 6.40 15.03
C ARG A 435 -12.65 5.08 15.06
N VAL A 436 -13.28 4.00 14.64
CA VAL A 436 -12.62 2.69 14.51
C VAL A 436 -12.20 2.52 13.05
N HIS A 437 -11.20 3.32 12.64
CA HIS A 437 -10.75 3.34 11.26
C HIS A 437 -10.06 2.02 10.87
N ARG A 438 -10.08 1.70 9.56
CA ARG A 438 -9.45 0.52 8.98
C ARG A 438 -8.66 0.85 7.73
N GLY A 439 -9.27 0.80 6.56
CA GLY A 439 -8.63 1.07 5.29
C GLY A 439 -8.43 2.55 5.01
N VAL A 440 -7.38 2.88 4.27
CA VAL A 440 -7.22 4.18 3.61
C VAL A 440 -6.79 3.95 2.16
N ALA A 441 -7.40 4.72 1.25
CA ALA A 441 -7.04 4.76 -0.16
C ALA A 441 -6.79 6.22 -0.57
N PHE A 442 -5.74 6.44 -1.36
CA PHE A 442 -5.26 7.77 -1.73
C PHE A 442 -5.53 8.06 -3.21
N ALA A 443 -6.02 9.26 -3.50
CA ALA A 443 -6.16 9.82 -4.83
C ALA A 443 -6.29 11.34 -4.75
N ASP A 444 -6.12 12.01 -5.87
CA ASP A 444 -6.50 13.41 -6.05
C ASP A 444 -7.94 13.43 -6.61
N PHE A 445 -8.93 13.44 -5.71
CA PHE A 445 -10.34 13.28 -6.07
C PHE A 445 -10.96 14.51 -6.75
N ASP A 446 -10.36 15.70 -6.60
CA ASP A 446 -10.81 16.92 -7.27
C ASP A 446 -9.83 17.41 -8.36
N ASN A 447 -8.81 16.60 -8.69
CA ASN A 447 -7.79 16.88 -9.72
C ASN A 447 -7.10 18.24 -9.52
N ASP A 448 -6.89 18.65 -8.26
CA ASP A 448 -6.24 19.93 -7.92
C ASP A 448 -4.74 19.79 -7.63
N GLY A 449 -4.18 18.57 -7.68
CA GLY A 449 -2.77 18.27 -7.48
C GLY A 449 -2.38 18.04 -6.03
N ARG A 450 -3.33 17.90 -5.14
CA ARG A 450 -3.10 17.51 -3.73
C ARG A 450 -3.70 16.13 -3.50
N ILE A 451 -2.94 15.25 -2.89
CA ILE A 451 -3.45 13.91 -2.62
C ILE A 451 -4.40 13.94 -1.43
N ASP A 452 -5.60 13.43 -1.65
CA ASP A 452 -6.68 13.24 -0.68
C ASP A 452 -6.67 11.82 -0.12
N ALA A 453 -7.48 11.55 0.91
CA ALA A 453 -7.60 10.25 1.53
C ALA A 453 -9.06 9.86 1.78
N ALA A 454 -9.48 8.72 1.23
CA ALA A 454 -10.73 8.06 1.62
C ALA A 454 -10.44 7.06 2.75
N VAL A 455 -11.20 7.11 3.85
CA VAL A 455 -10.95 6.27 5.04
C VAL A 455 -12.22 5.54 5.45
N SER A 456 -12.14 4.22 5.62
CA SER A 456 -13.23 3.39 6.14
C SER A 456 -13.22 3.33 7.66
N SER A 457 -14.41 3.16 8.27
CA SER A 457 -14.57 3.06 9.71
C SER A 457 -15.62 2.02 10.07
N ILE A 458 -15.29 1.05 10.93
CA ILE A 458 -16.23 -0.01 11.36
C ILE A 458 -17.45 0.61 12.05
N ASN A 459 -18.65 0.25 11.59
CA ASN A 459 -19.94 0.75 12.04
C ASN A 459 -20.03 2.29 12.01
N GLY A 460 -19.21 2.92 11.17
CA GLY A 460 -19.17 4.35 10.92
C GLY A 460 -19.25 4.68 9.44
N PRO A 461 -19.54 5.94 9.09
CA PRO A 461 -19.50 6.38 7.71
C PRO A 461 -18.08 6.35 7.15
N VAL A 462 -17.94 6.18 5.83
CA VAL A 462 -16.71 6.49 5.12
C VAL A 462 -16.40 7.98 5.29
N GLU A 463 -15.14 8.32 5.37
CA GLU A 463 -14.66 9.71 5.41
C GLU A 463 -13.91 10.00 4.12
N LEU A 464 -14.09 11.19 3.56
CA LEU A 464 -13.31 11.71 2.44
C LEU A 464 -12.58 12.97 2.90
N TRP A 465 -11.31 12.81 3.18
CA TRP A 465 -10.41 13.84 3.64
C TRP A 465 -9.80 14.57 2.45
N MET A 466 -10.46 15.64 2.00
CA MET A 466 -9.94 16.52 0.96
C MET A 466 -8.76 17.32 1.51
N ASN A 467 -7.64 17.26 0.84
CA ASN A 467 -6.43 17.98 1.23
C ASN A 467 -6.56 19.47 0.89
N ARG A 468 -6.48 20.32 1.91
CA ARG A 468 -6.57 21.80 1.81
C ARG A 468 -5.25 22.47 2.18
N THR A 469 -4.15 21.74 2.14
CA THR A 469 -2.80 22.27 2.35
C THR A 469 -2.49 23.36 1.33
N PRO A 470 -1.75 24.41 1.71
CA PRO A 470 -1.35 25.46 0.76
C PRO A 470 -0.65 24.90 -0.47
N MET A 471 -1.08 25.35 -1.64
CA MET A 471 -0.59 24.87 -2.95
C MET A 471 0.92 25.08 -3.12
N ARG A 472 1.60 24.07 -3.65
CA ARG A 472 2.94 24.09 -4.23
C ARG A 472 2.89 23.44 -5.60
N HIS A 473 3.97 23.51 -6.37
CA HIS A 473 4.01 22.86 -7.68
C HIS A 473 4.01 21.34 -7.55
N TRP A 474 3.39 20.70 -8.53
CA TRP A 474 3.18 19.26 -8.57
C TRP A 474 3.17 18.71 -9.99
N LEU A 475 3.28 17.42 -10.14
CA LEU A 475 3.08 16.71 -11.40
C LEU A 475 2.48 15.34 -11.12
N GLN A 476 1.39 15.02 -11.81
CA GLN A 476 0.83 13.67 -11.85
C GLN A 476 1.06 13.04 -13.21
N LEU A 477 1.35 11.74 -13.21
CA LEU A 477 1.56 10.97 -14.42
C LEU A 477 0.61 9.77 -14.47
N LYS A 478 -0.14 9.63 -15.57
CA LYS A 478 -0.84 8.40 -15.94
C LYS A 478 -0.03 7.74 -17.05
N LEU A 479 0.66 6.65 -16.73
CA LEU A 479 1.42 5.88 -17.71
C LEU A 479 0.53 4.88 -18.40
N LYS A 480 0.77 4.65 -19.70
CA LYS A 480 0.04 3.69 -20.51
C LYS A 480 1.02 2.81 -21.29
N GLY A 481 1.06 1.52 -20.94
CA GLY A 481 1.87 0.53 -21.63
C GLY A 481 1.35 0.24 -23.04
N THR A 482 2.27 -0.05 -23.94
CA THR A 482 1.98 -0.52 -25.32
C THR A 482 2.72 -1.80 -25.64
N HIS A 483 3.81 -2.07 -24.95
CA HIS A 483 4.58 -3.32 -24.93
C HIS A 483 4.60 -3.93 -23.52
N SER A 484 4.54 -3.10 -22.49
CA SER A 484 4.26 -3.48 -21.12
C SER A 484 2.75 -3.71 -20.92
N ASN A 485 2.33 -4.21 -19.74
CA ASN A 485 0.92 -4.21 -19.38
C ASN A 485 0.31 -2.81 -19.52
N VAL A 486 -0.98 -2.72 -19.92
CA VAL A 486 -1.62 -1.43 -20.24
C VAL A 486 -1.61 -0.44 -19.07
N SER A 487 -1.73 -0.93 -17.84
CA SER A 487 -1.67 -0.12 -16.62
C SER A 487 -0.25 0.36 -16.28
N ALA A 488 0.78 -0.09 -16.99
CA ALA A 488 2.20 0.20 -16.75
C ALA A 488 2.67 -0.15 -15.32
N LEU A 489 1.95 -1.06 -14.62
CA LEU A 489 2.37 -1.52 -13.29
C LEU A 489 3.78 -2.10 -13.35
N GLY A 490 4.63 -1.67 -12.40
CA GLY A 490 6.05 -1.99 -12.36
C GLY A 490 6.95 -0.97 -13.05
N ALA A 491 6.41 0.01 -13.80
CA ALA A 491 7.23 1.07 -14.39
C ALA A 491 7.87 1.93 -13.29
N LYS A 492 9.16 2.27 -13.47
CA LYS A 492 9.92 3.17 -12.60
C LYS A 492 10.03 4.54 -13.25
N VAL A 493 9.67 5.58 -12.51
CA VAL A 493 9.79 6.98 -12.95
C VAL A 493 10.79 7.70 -12.07
N ILE A 494 11.73 8.41 -12.70
CA ILE A 494 12.66 9.33 -12.04
C ILE A 494 12.28 10.74 -12.48
N CYS A 495 11.86 11.55 -11.52
CA CYS A 495 11.54 12.97 -11.74
C CYS A 495 12.68 13.83 -11.22
N HIS A 496 13.41 14.48 -12.14
CA HIS A 496 14.53 15.36 -11.83
C HIS A 496 14.03 16.79 -11.69
N GLY A 497 14.02 17.31 -10.47
CA GLY A 497 13.84 18.71 -10.16
C GLY A 497 15.17 19.49 -10.19
N SER A 498 15.13 20.76 -9.79
CA SER A 498 16.31 21.63 -9.75
C SER A 498 17.32 21.25 -8.66
N GLU A 499 16.88 20.69 -7.55
CA GLU A 499 17.72 20.38 -6.38
C GLU A 499 17.93 18.88 -6.15
N SER A 500 16.94 18.05 -6.50
CA SER A 500 16.94 16.61 -6.23
C SER A 500 16.13 15.84 -7.28
N ALA A 501 16.37 14.54 -7.34
CA ALA A 501 15.52 13.62 -8.08
C ALA A 501 14.63 12.86 -7.10
N GLN A 502 13.42 12.54 -7.52
CA GLN A 502 12.47 11.69 -6.83
C GLN A 502 12.27 10.42 -7.65
N VAL A 503 12.15 9.28 -6.99
CA VAL A 503 11.89 7.98 -7.64
C VAL A 503 10.54 7.48 -7.19
N ALA A 504 9.73 7.04 -8.15
CA ALA A 504 8.45 6.40 -7.89
C ALA A 504 8.24 5.20 -8.81
N PHE A 505 7.46 4.23 -8.32
CA PHE A 505 7.03 3.07 -9.08
C PHE A 505 5.54 3.15 -9.33
N VAL A 506 5.09 2.72 -10.51
CA VAL A 506 3.66 2.55 -10.77
C VAL A 506 3.21 1.31 -10.01
N ALA A 507 2.57 1.54 -8.88
CA ALA A 507 2.00 0.51 -8.00
C ALA A 507 0.82 1.13 -7.24
N ASN A 508 -0.24 0.35 -7.02
CA ASN A 508 -1.45 0.82 -6.36
C ASN A 508 -1.82 0.02 -5.10
N SER A 509 -1.11 -1.07 -4.82
CA SER A 509 -1.28 -1.83 -3.58
C SER A 509 -0.64 -1.05 -2.44
N THR A 510 -1.46 -0.47 -1.55
CA THR A 510 -1.02 0.41 -0.46
C THR A 510 -1.88 0.19 0.76
N GLY A 511 -1.26 0.18 1.94
CA GLY A 511 -1.95 0.14 3.21
C GLY A 511 -2.52 -1.23 3.55
N TYR A 512 -3.75 -1.25 4.05
CA TYR A 512 -4.46 -2.42 4.54
C TYR A 512 -5.67 -2.71 3.67
N ALA A 513 -5.65 -3.83 2.95
CA ALA A 513 -6.77 -4.32 2.14
C ALA A 513 -7.31 -3.33 1.09
N CYS A 514 -6.52 -2.31 0.73
CA CYS A 514 -6.92 -1.19 -0.12
C CYS A 514 -6.10 -1.09 -1.40
N THR A 515 -6.67 -0.39 -2.37
CA THR A 515 -5.99 0.01 -3.60
C THR A 515 -6.13 1.52 -3.78
N SER A 516 -5.00 2.21 -3.96
CA SER A 516 -4.93 3.64 -4.24
C SER A 516 -4.92 3.92 -5.75
N ASP A 517 -4.95 5.19 -6.13
CA ASP A 517 -4.83 5.62 -7.52
C ASP A 517 -3.51 5.16 -8.16
N LEU A 518 -3.57 4.72 -9.41
CA LEU A 518 -2.39 4.31 -10.20
C LEU A 518 -1.53 5.48 -10.66
N ARG A 519 -2.04 6.71 -10.63
CA ARG A 519 -1.28 7.89 -11.06
C ARG A 519 -0.10 8.12 -10.12
N VAL A 520 1.08 8.26 -10.73
CA VAL A 520 2.30 8.63 -10.00
C VAL A 520 2.26 10.12 -9.69
N HIS A 521 2.49 10.49 -8.43
CA HIS A 521 2.47 11.87 -7.98
C HIS A 521 3.86 12.32 -7.51
N PHE A 522 4.24 13.54 -7.91
CA PHE A 522 5.45 14.23 -7.47
C PHE A 522 5.10 15.62 -6.96
N GLY A 523 5.36 15.88 -5.69
CA GLY A 523 5.40 17.24 -5.18
C GLY A 523 6.72 17.91 -5.56
N LEU A 524 6.67 19.13 -6.07
CA LEU A 524 7.79 19.77 -6.74
C LEU A 524 8.23 21.09 -6.06
N GLY A 525 7.60 21.44 -4.92
CA GLY A 525 7.96 22.65 -4.18
C GLY A 525 7.85 23.90 -5.03
N GLU A 526 9.00 24.50 -5.36
CA GLU A 526 9.12 25.73 -6.18
C GLU A 526 9.47 25.46 -7.66
N ASP A 527 9.71 24.19 -8.03
CA ASP A 527 10.09 23.82 -9.40
C ASP A 527 8.89 23.96 -10.34
N ARG A 528 9.11 24.61 -11.49
CA ARG A 528 8.08 24.84 -12.51
C ARG A 528 8.24 23.96 -13.75
N LYS A 529 9.37 23.30 -13.86
CA LYS A 529 9.69 22.35 -14.93
C LYS A 529 10.58 21.26 -14.38
N VAL A 530 10.38 20.07 -14.89
CA VAL A 530 11.18 18.89 -14.54
C VAL A 530 11.63 18.13 -15.78
N PHE A 531 12.54 17.18 -15.58
CA PHE A 531 12.97 16.21 -16.57
C PHE A 531 12.57 14.83 -16.06
N LEU A 532 11.96 14.01 -16.93
CA LEU A 532 11.49 12.67 -16.59
C LEU A 532 12.34 11.61 -17.27
N GLU A 533 12.66 10.56 -16.53
CA GLU A 533 13.17 9.28 -17.02
C GLU A 533 12.18 8.18 -16.64
N ILE A 534 11.77 7.38 -17.61
CA ILE A 534 10.81 6.31 -17.44
C ILE A 534 11.46 5.01 -17.89
N HIS A 535 11.54 4.06 -16.97
CA HIS A 535 11.94 2.69 -17.23
C HIS A 535 10.67 1.82 -17.25
N TRP A 536 10.30 1.38 -18.43
CA TRP A 536 9.10 0.56 -18.63
C TRP A 536 9.40 -0.91 -18.32
N PRO A 537 8.42 -1.71 -17.85
CA PRO A 537 8.59 -3.15 -17.62
C PRO A 537 9.09 -3.91 -18.84
N SER A 538 8.72 -3.48 -20.05
CA SER A 538 9.23 -4.04 -21.33
C SER A 538 10.75 -3.87 -21.54
N GLY A 539 11.43 -3.10 -20.66
CA GLY A 539 12.83 -2.71 -20.81
C GLY A 539 13.04 -1.47 -21.69
N ILE A 540 11.98 -0.87 -22.22
CA ILE A 540 12.08 0.40 -22.95
C ILE A 540 12.44 1.51 -21.96
N PHE A 541 13.38 2.40 -22.37
CA PHE A 541 13.76 3.60 -21.65
C PHE A 541 13.28 4.84 -22.41
N GLN A 542 12.61 5.75 -21.72
CA GLN A 542 12.03 6.96 -22.31
C GLN A 542 12.39 8.20 -21.49
N GLN A 543 12.81 9.27 -22.15
CA GLN A 543 13.13 10.55 -21.53
C GLN A 543 12.22 11.65 -22.07
N ILE A 544 11.76 12.55 -21.17
CA ILE A 544 10.95 13.71 -21.53
C ILE A 544 11.52 14.94 -20.84
N LYS A 545 11.98 15.92 -21.64
CA LYS A 545 12.62 17.15 -21.17
C LYS A 545 11.62 18.30 -21.06
N ASP A 546 11.91 19.25 -20.18
CA ASP A 546 11.14 20.50 -20.04
C ASP A 546 9.64 20.30 -19.75
N VAL A 547 9.28 19.26 -18.98
CA VAL A 547 7.90 18.99 -18.58
C VAL A 547 7.43 20.08 -17.63
N ALA A 548 6.35 20.78 -17.99
CA ALA A 548 5.75 21.78 -17.12
C ALA A 548 5.10 21.14 -15.89
N CYS A 549 5.12 21.81 -14.76
CA CYS A 549 4.42 21.41 -13.55
C CYS A 549 2.92 21.76 -13.59
N ASP A 550 2.19 21.44 -12.52
CA ASP A 550 0.78 21.74 -12.27
C ASP A 550 -0.16 21.13 -13.34
N GLN A 551 0.06 19.86 -13.66
CA GLN A 551 -0.78 19.11 -14.59
C GLN A 551 -0.78 17.60 -14.33
N LEU A 552 -1.83 16.95 -14.79
CA LEU A 552 -1.86 15.51 -15.05
C LEU A 552 -1.41 15.27 -16.50
N LEU A 553 -0.32 14.53 -16.68
CA LEU A 553 0.24 14.19 -17.97
C LEU A 553 0.05 12.69 -18.26
N VAL A 554 -0.61 12.37 -19.37
CA VAL A 554 -0.72 10.99 -19.86
C VAL A 554 0.47 10.72 -20.78
N ILE A 555 1.24 9.66 -20.46
CA ILE A 555 2.42 9.27 -21.22
C ILE A 555 2.24 7.85 -21.73
N GLU A 556 2.26 7.68 -23.04
CA GLU A 556 2.28 6.36 -23.67
C GLU A 556 3.72 5.86 -23.82
N GLU A 557 3.90 4.55 -23.62
CA GLU A 557 5.16 3.88 -23.85
C GLU A 557 5.62 4.04 -25.30
N SER A 558 6.86 4.49 -25.49
CA SER A 558 7.42 4.70 -26.83
C SER A 558 7.71 3.37 -27.54
N LYS A 559 7.70 3.38 -28.88
CA LYS A 559 7.97 2.15 -29.68
C LYS A 559 9.42 1.66 -29.59
N SER A 560 10.31 2.47 -29.08
CA SER A 560 11.73 2.15 -28.88
C SER A 560 12.33 3.10 -27.86
N SER A 561 13.42 2.72 -27.21
CA SER A 561 14.13 3.59 -26.27
C SER A 561 14.52 4.92 -26.93
N SER A 562 14.29 6.02 -26.21
CA SER A 562 14.63 7.39 -26.62
C SER A 562 15.59 8.03 -25.60
N HIS A 563 16.62 8.68 -26.08
CA HIS A 563 17.67 9.33 -25.27
C HIS A 563 17.62 10.85 -25.37
#